data_a3cd24ca22a5594ecaa9bf78adc843f8
#
_entry.id   a3cd24ca22a5594ecaa9bf78adc843f8
#
_cell.length_a   1.000
_cell.length_b   1.000
_cell.length_c   1.000
_cell.angle_alpha   90.00
_cell.angle_beta   90.00
_cell.angle_gamma   90.00
#
_symmetry.space_group_name_H-M   'P 1'
#
loop_
_entity.id
_entity.type
_entity.pdbx_description
1 polymer ?
#
loop_
_entity_poly.entity_id
_entity_poly.type
_entity_poly.pdbx_seq_one_letter_code
_entity_poly.pdbx_strand_id
1 'polypeptide(L)'
;GAVFAPLGGRILDSLGAAKPVLTGSTILVIAMALFTVLGMHLSGGWILAIYILLMIGIGLTMGNTMTSGLQQLSAEHQADGNAVFNTMQQFAGAIGTSVVSAVITLVQVQTTGTSAHRTALGSTMALGLLLILVLIELGTMILAMKTRQAGQR
;
A
#
# COMPACT_ATOMS: atom_id res chain seq x y z
N GLY A 1 -2.62 -11.23 -5.31
CA GLY A 1 -2.47 -10.06 -6.19
C GLY A 1 -2.74 -10.37 -7.66
N ALA A 2 -2.11 -11.39 -8.23
CA ALA A 2 -2.25 -11.73 -9.66
C ALA A 2 -3.69 -12.08 -10.09
N VAL A 3 -4.49 -12.66 -9.21
CA VAL A 3 -5.90 -12.99 -9.49
C VAL A 3 -6.80 -11.75 -9.44
N PHE A 4 -6.49 -10.79 -8.57
CA PHE A 4 -7.32 -9.59 -8.38
C PHE A 4 -6.95 -8.42 -9.30
N ALA A 5 -5.76 -8.42 -9.90
CA ALA A 5 -5.35 -7.40 -10.85
C ALA A 5 -6.26 -7.35 -12.11
N PRO A 6 -6.61 -8.47 -12.76
CA PRO A 6 -7.55 -8.47 -13.89
C PRO A 6 -8.97 -8.07 -13.51
N LEU A 7 -9.41 -8.41 -12.29
CA LEU A 7 -10.71 -7.96 -11.76
C LEU A 7 -10.73 -6.45 -11.55
N GLY A 8 -9.62 -5.88 -11.05
CA GLY A 8 -9.42 -4.44 -10.93
C GLY A 8 -9.56 -3.73 -12.27
N GLY A 9 -8.99 -4.26 -13.34
CA GLY A 9 -9.11 -3.71 -14.71
C GLY A 9 -10.56 -3.62 -15.20
N ARG A 10 -11.34 -4.69 -15.04
CA ARG A 10 -12.77 -4.70 -15.43
C ARG A 10 -13.60 -3.71 -14.59
N ILE A 11 -13.28 -3.54 -13.31
CA ILE A 11 -13.92 -2.56 -12.43
C ILE A 11 -13.53 -1.14 -12.85
N LEU A 12 -12.28 -0.95 -13.27
CA LEU A 12 -11.76 0.30 -13.83
C LEU A 12 -12.59 0.74 -15.05
N ASP A 13 -12.84 -0.18 -15.97
CA ASP A 13 -13.57 0.08 -17.22
C ASP A 13 -15.04 0.45 -16.98
N SER A 14 -15.66 -0.10 -15.92
CA SER A 14 -17.09 0.12 -15.63
C SER A 14 -17.36 1.28 -14.67
N LEU A 15 -16.47 1.57 -13.74
CA LEU A 15 -16.69 2.53 -12.64
C LEU A 15 -15.71 3.72 -12.64
N GLY A 16 -14.77 3.75 -13.59
CA GLY A 16 -13.67 4.73 -13.64
C GLY A 16 -12.57 4.42 -12.60
N ALA A 17 -11.37 4.96 -12.84
CA ALA A 17 -10.18 4.67 -12.03
C ALA A 17 -10.29 5.05 -10.55
N ALA A 18 -11.11 6.04 -10.24
CA ALA A 18 -11.22 6.62 -8.91
C ALA A 18 -11.74 5.62 -7.86
N LYS A 19 -12.81 4.89 -8.18
CA LYS A 19 -13.47 3.99 -7.23
C LYS A 19 -12.62 2.79 -6.82
N PRO A 20 -12.02 2.01 -7.76
CA PRO A 20 -11.19 0.87 -7.36
C PRO A 20 -9.93 1.28 -6.59
N VAL A 21 -9.31 2.41 -6.93
CA VAL A 21 -8.16 2.93 -6.18
C VAL A 21 -8.54 3.30 -4.76
N LEU A 22 -9.62 4.09 -4.55
CA LEU A 22 -10.09 4.43 -3.19
C LEU A 22 -10.50 3.21 -2.38
N THR A 23 -11.19 2.25 -3.00
CA THR A 23 -11.58 1.01 -2.33
C THR A 23 -10.34 0.21 -1.93
N GLY A 24 -9.37 0.08 -2.83
CA GLY A 24 -8.10 -0.60 -2.56
C GLY A 24 -7.31 0.07 -1.44
N SER A 25 -7.13 1.39 -1.49
CA SER A 25 -6.45 2.17 -0.43
C SER A 25 -7.16 2.06 0.92
N THR A 26 -8.50 2.07 0.94
CA THR A 26 -9.27 1.87 2.18
C THR A 26 -9.03 0.47 2.76
N ILE A 27 -9.02 -0.57 1.91
CA ILE A 27 -8.71 -1.94 2.32
C ILE A 27 -7.27 -2.03 2.87
N LEU A 28 -6.31 -1.34 2.24
CA LEU A 28 -4.92 -1.27 2.73
C LEU A 28 -4.84 -0.65 4.13
N VAL A 29 -5.54 0.46 4.37
CA VAL A 29 -5.61 1.10 5.69
C VAL A 29 -6.18 0.13 6.72
N ILE A 30 -7.29 -0.56 6.40
CA ILE A 30 -7.90 -1.54 7.31
C ILE A 30 -6.92 -2.68 7.61
N ALA A 31 -6.28 -3.25 6.60
CA ALA A 31 -5.31 -4.33 6.77
C ALA A 31 -4.11 -3.90 7.64
N MET A 32 -3.55 -2.71 7.38
CA MET A 32 -2.44 -2.16 8.17
C MET A 32 -2.86 -1.84 9.61
N ALA A 33 -4.06 -1.30 9.82
CA ALA A 33 -4.59 -1.06 11.15
C ALA A 33 -4.77 -2.37 11.94
N LEU A 34 -5.31 -3.41 11.32
CA LEU A 34 -5.46 -4.74 11.93
C LEU A 34 -4.09 -5.33 12.29
N PHE A 35 -3.11 -5.28 11.38
CA PHE A 35 -1.76 -5.73 11.70
C PHE A 35 -1.12 -4.96 12.85
N THR A 36 -1.31 -3.64 12.92
CA THR A 36 -0.76 -2.81 13.99
C THR A 36 -1.42 -3.08 15.33
N VAL A 37 -2.76 -3.14 15.36
CA VAL A 37 -3.52 -3.35 16.62
C VAL A 37 -3.33 -4.76 17.17
N LEU A 38 -3.31 -5.78 16.30
CA LEU A 38 -3.13 -7.17 16.69
C LEU A 38 -1.67 -7.58 16.81
N GLY A 39 -0.72 -6.71 16.49
CA GLY A 39 0.70 -7.01 16.30
C GLY A 39 1.34 -7.91 17.35
N MET A 40 1.01 -7.71 18.65
CA MET A 40 1.53 -8.51 19.77
C MET A 40 0.78 -9.84 19.97
N HIS A 41 -0.39 -10.03 19.36
CA HIS A 41 -1.29 -11.19 19.54
C HIS A 41 -1.57 -11.93 18.22
N LEU A 42 -0.77 -11.70 17.17
CA LEU A 42 -0.94 -12.34 15.87
C LEU A 42 -0.67 -13.85 15.94
N SER A 43 -1.69 -14.64 15.64
CA SER A 43 -1.54 -16.06 15.32
C SER A 43 -1.37 -16.25 13.81
N GLY A 44 -0.87 -17.43 13.39
CA GLY A 44 -0.68 -17.73 11.97
C GLY A 44 -1.96 -17.57 11.12
N GLY A 45 -3.12 -17.91 11.68
CA GLY A 45 -4.42 -17.72 11.02
C GLY A 45 -4.78 -16.24 10.80
N TRP A 46 -4.56 -15.41 11.81
CA TRP A 46 -4.78 -13.95 11.67
C TRP A 46 -3.84 -13.32 10.67
N ILE A 47 -2.56 -13.70 10.68
CA ILE A 47 -1.57 -13.23 9.71
C ILE A 47 -2.04 -13.56 8.28
N LEU A 48 -2.47 -14.79 8.04
CA LEU A 48 -2.94 -15.21 6.72
C LEU A 48 -4.19 -14.41 6.28
N ALA A 49 -5.18 -14.27 7.15
CA ALA A 49 -6.42 -13.57 6.85
C ALA A 49 -6.17 -12.09 6.51
N ILE A 50 -5.37 -11.39 7.34
CA ILE A 50 -5.04 -9.98 7.13
C ILE A 50 -4.14 -9.81 5.89
N TYR A 51 -3.23 -10.77 5.63
CA TYR A 51 -2.38 -10.76 4.45
C TYR A 51 -3.18 -10.90 3.15
N ILE A 52 -4.22 -11.74 3.13
CA ILE A 52 -5.13 -11.85 1.98
C ILE A 52 -5.83 -10.50 1.75
N LEU A 53 -6.33 -9.87 2.81
CA LEU A 53 -6.95 -8.55 2.72
C LEU A 53 -5.98 -7.50 2.18
N LEU A 54 -4.73 -7.51 2.67
CA LEU A 54 -3.65 -6.65 2.18
C LEU A 54 -3.39 -6.84 0.68
N MET A 55 -3.31 -8.10 0.21
CA MET A 55 -3.08 -8.43 -1.20
C MET A 55 -4.22 -7.99 -2.10
N ILE A 56 -5.46 -8.04 -1.63
CA ILE A 56 -6.62 -7.49 -2.35
C ILE A 56 -6.47 -5.97 -2.49
N GLY A 57 -6.13 -5.27 -1.41
CA GLY A 57 -5.91 -3.83 -1.42
C GLY A 57 -4.81 -3.41 -2.40
N ILE A 58 -3.64 -4.08 -2.35
CA ILE A 58 -2.51 -3.83 -3.27
C ILE A 58 -2.94 -4.06 -4.72
N GLY A 59 -3.61 -5.17 -5.01
CA GLY A 59 -4.05 -5.50 -6.37
C GLY A 59 -5.01 -4.47 -6.96
N LEU A 60 -5.94 -3.95 -6.14
CA LEU A 60 -6.88 -2.91 -6.56
C LEU A 60 -6.22 -1.54 -6.71
N THR A 61 -5.24 -1.20 -5.88
CA THR A 61 -4.63 0.14 -5.88
C THR A 61 -3.52 0.25 -6.93
N MET A 62 -2.52 -0.64 -6.91
CA MET A 62 -1.30 -0.47 -7.72
C MET A 62 -1.57 -0.56 -9.22
N GLY A 63 -2.29 -1.59 -9.67
CA GLY A 63 -2.58 -1.78 -11.09
C GLY A 63 -3.40 -0.63 -11.68
N ASN A 64 -4.43 -0.20 -10.95
CA ASN A 64 -5.31 0.87 -11.39
C ASN A 64 -4.63 2.25 -11.36
N THR A 65 -3.79 2.52 -10.36
CA THR A 65 -3.03 3.77 -10.27
C THR A 65 -2.04 3.88 -11.43
N MET A 66 -1.29 2.80 -11.72
CA MET A 66 -0.35 2.75 -12.82
C MET A 66 -1.04 2.94 -14.18
N THR A 67 -2.11 2.18 -14.43
CA THR A 67 -2.89 2.29 -15.67
C THR A 67 -3.44 3.70 -15.85
N SER A 68 -4.02 4.30 -14.80
CA SER A 68 -4.56 5.65 -14.84
C SER A 68 -3.48 6.71 -15.07
N GLY A 69 -2.27 6.51 -14.55
CA GLY A 69 -1.13 7.38 -14.79
C GLY A 69 -0.65 7.29 -16.25
N LEU A 70 -0.50 6.08 -16.77
CA LEU A 70 -0.05 5.87 -18.15
C LEU A 70 -1.06 6.37 -19.19
N GLN A 71 -2.36 6.28 -18.92
CA GLN A 71 -3.40 6.82 -19.80
C GLN A 71 -3.38 8.35 -19.97
N GLN A 72 -2.67 9.08 -19.10
CA GLN A 72 -2.48 10.53 -19.25
C GLN A 72 -1.33 10.88 -20.20
N LEU A 73 -0.53 9.91 -20.61
CA LEU A 73 0.59 10.06 -21.52
C LEU A 73 0.16 9.74 -22.96
N SER A 74 0.79 10.43 -23.93
CA SER A 74 0.64 10.04 -25.34
C SER A 74 1.17 8.63 -25.59
N ALA A 75 0.67 7.94 -26.59
CA ALA A 75 1.09 6.57 -26.91
C ALA A 75 2.61 6.42 -27.06
N GLU A 76 3.26 7.45 -27.59
CA GLU A 76 4.70 7.52 -27.77
C GLU A 76 5.48 7.51 -26.43
N HIS A 77 4.91 8.12 -25.37
CA HIS A 77 5.57 8.24 -24.07
C HIS A 77 5.11 7.18 -23.03
N GLN A 78 4.19 6.31 -23.40
CA GLN A 78 3.71 5.28 -22.47
C GLN A 78 4.78 4.27 -22.06
N ALA A 79 5.69 3.92 -22.98
CA ALA A 79 6.79 3.00 -22.66
C ALA A 79 7.76 3.61 -21.65
N ASP A 80 8.14 4.89 -21.84
CA ASP A 80 9.00 5.62 -20.94
C ASP A 80 8.33 5.83 -19.58
N GLY A 81 7.04 6.19 -19.56
CA GLY A 81 6.26 6.33 -18.36
C GLY A 81 6.21 5.02 -17.56
N ASN A 82 6.01 3.89 -18.23
CA ASN A 82 6.03 2.57 -17.58
C ASN A 82 7.41 2.26 -16.95
N ALA A 83 8.51 2.57 -17.65
CA ALA A 83 9.86 2.40 -17.11
C ALA A 83 10.09 3.27 -15.87
N VAL A 84 9.65 4.53 -15.89
CA VAL A 84 9.74 5.45 -14.74
C VAL A 84 8.93 4.92 -13.56
N PHE A 85 7.67 4.52 -13.76
CA PHE A 85 6.83 3.96 -12.69
C PHE A 85 7.47 2.73 -12.06
N ASN A 86 7.96 1.78 -12.86
CA ASN A 86 8.63 0.59 -12.34
C ASN A 86 9.91 0.92 -11.56
N THR A 87 10.71 1.84 -12.05
CA THR A 87 11.93 2.28 -11.38
C THR A 87 11.63 2.94 -10.03
N MET A 88 10.64 3.85 -10.01
CA MET A 88 10.21 4.51 -8.78
C MET A 88 9.63 3.52 -7.76
N GLN A 89 8.88 2.51 -8.22
CA GLN A 89 8.33 1.46 -7.38
C GLN A 89 9.45 0.61 -6.74
N GLN A 90 10.44 0.20 -7.51
CA GLN A 90 11.59 -0.56 -7.00
C GLN A 90 12.41 0.28 -6.00
N PHE A 91 12.64 1.55 -6.31
CA PHE A 91 13.34 2.46 -5.43
C PHE A 91 12.60 2.69 -4.11
N ALA A 92 11.29 2.94 -4.18
CA ALA A 92 10.44 3.08 -2.99
C ALA A 92 10.41 1.79 -2.15
N GLY A 93 10.37 0.61 -2.80
CA GLY A 93 10.46 -0.69 -2.12
C GLY A 93 11.78 -0.87 -1.37
N ALA A 94 12.91 -0.51 -1.98
CA ALA A 94 14.22 -0.59 -1.34
C ALA A 94 14.32 0.34 -0.12
N ILE A 95 13.86 1.60 -0.26
CA ILE A 95 13.80 2.54 0.88
C ILE A 95 12.88 2.00 1.97
N GLY A 96 11.68 1.54 1.61
CA GLY A 96 10.71 1.02 2.56
C GLY A 96 11.26 -0.16 3.37
N THR A 97 11.89 -1.11 2.71
CA THR A 97 12.52 -2.27 3.37
C THR A 97 13.65 -1.83 4.32
N SER A 98 14.47 -0.87 3.90
CA SER A 98 15.57 -0.34 4.73
C SER A 98 15.05 0.37 5.97
N VAL A 99 14.02 1.21 5.82
CA VAL A 99 13.41 1.94 6.93
C VAL A 99 12.74 0.99 7.93
N VAL A 100 11.95 0.01 7.45
CA VAL A 100 11.32 -1.00 8.30
C VAL A 100 12.37 -1.79 9.08
N SER A 101 13.44 -2.25 8.42
CA SER A 101 14.53 -2.98 9.06
C SER A 101 15.23 -2.13 10.12
N ALA A 102 15.48 -0.85 9.84
CA ALA A 102 16.11 0.07 10.79
C ALA A 102 15.23 0.28 12.04
N VAL A 103 13.91 0.46 11.87
CA VAL A 103 12.98 0.60 12.99
C VAL A 103 12.99 -0.65 13.86
N ILE A 104 12.90 -1.84 13.27
CA ILE A 104 12.92 -3.11 14.02
C ILE A 104 14.24 -3.24 14.80
N THR A 105 15.38 -2.98 14.15
CA THR A 105 16.71 -3.09 14.78
C THR A 105 16.87 -2.10 15.93
N LEU A 106 16.45 -0.84 15.75
CA LEU A 106 16.53 0.18 16.81
C LEU A 106 15.72 -0.23 18.05
N VAL A 107 14.50 -0.73 17.85
CA VAL A 107 13.66 -1.21 18.95
C VAL A 107 14.26 -2.42 19.63
N GLN A 108 14.82 -3.37 18.87
CA GLN A 108 15.48 -4.54 19.43
C GLN A 108 16.70 -4.21 20.31
N VAL A 109 17.46 -3.17 19.95
CA VAL A 109 18.64 -2.75 20.71
C VAL A 109 18.25 -1.95 21.97
N GLN A 110 17.19 -1.14 21.89
CA GLN A 110 16.79 -0.26 22.98
C GLN A 110 15.84 -0.91 24.00
N THR A 111 15.26 -2.07 23.67
CA THR A 111 14.27 -2.73 24.52
C THR A 111 14.88 -3.92 25.26
N THR A 112 14.55 -4.06 26.55
CA THR A 112 14.91 -5.24 27.37
C THR A 112 13.85 -6.34 27.21
N GLY A 113 14.24 -7.59 27.46
CA GLY A 113 13.34 -8.74 27.37
C GLY A 113 13.81 -9.84 26.41
N THR A 114 12.95 -10.81 26.16
CA THR A 114 13.29 -11.92 25.25
C THR A 114 13.40 -11.44 23.80
N SER A 115 14.20 -12.12 23.00
CA SER A 115 14.37 -11.80 21.57
C SER A 115 13.03 -11.76 20.83
N ALA A 116 12.14 -12.70 21.14
CA ALA A 116 10.78 -12.75 20.54
C ALA A 116 9.96 -11.50 20.88
N HIS A 117 9.96 -11.07 22.14
CA HIS A 117 9.23 -9.88 22.57
C HIS A 117 9.77 -8.60 21.90
N ARG A 118 11.09 -8.43 21.85
CA ARG A 118 11.74 -7.27 21.21
C ARG A 118 11.44 -7.21 19.71
N THR A 119 11.47 -8.36 19.04
CA THR A 119 11.15 -8.44 17.60
C THR A 119 9.67 -8.13 17.35
N ALA A 120 8.75 -8.66 18.15
CA ALA A 120 7.33 -8.39 18.03
C ALA A 120 7.01 -6.90 18.23
N LEU A 121 7.63 -6.26 19.23
CA LEU A 121 7.48 -4.84 19.48
C LEU A 121 8.02 -4.00 18.32
N GLY A 122 9.22 -4.31 17.82
CA GLY A 122 9.82 -3.62 16.67
C GLY A 122 8.98 -3.75 15.40
N SER A 123 8.45 -4.96 15.17
CA SER A 123 7.54 -5.20 14.03
C SER A 123 6.24 -4.42 14.16
N THR A 124 5.65 -4.35 15.35
CA THR A 124 4.43 -3.56 15.60
C THR A 124 4.67 -2.06 15.35
N MET A 125 5.81 -1.53 15.78
CA MET A 125 6.17 -0.12 15.51
C MET A 125 6.41 0.14 14.03
N ALA A 126 7.07 -0.77 13.32
CA ALA A 126 7.25 -0.67 11.88
C ALA A 126 5.91 -0.73 11.12
N LEU A 127 5.00 -1.60 11.55
CA LEU A 127 3.63 -1.67 10.99
C LEU A 127 2.84 -0.37 11.26
N GLY A 128 3.01 0.24 12.44
CA GLY A 128 2.44 1.55 12.75
C GLY A 128 2.96 2.67 11.84
N LEU A 129 4.26 2.67 11.53
CA LEU A 129 4.85 3.59 10.56
C LEU A 129 4.24 3.38 9.15
N LEU A 130 4.12 2.12 8.71
CA LEU A 130 3.49 1.80 7.44
C LEU A 130 2.02 2.22 7.40
N LEU A 131 1.28 2.07 8.49
CA LEU A 131 -0.09 2.56 8.60
C LEU A 131 -0.18 4.07 8.38
N ILE A 132 0.73 4.86 8.97
CA ILE A 132 0.79 6.31 8.75
C ILE A 132 1.01 6.63 7.26
N LEU A 133 1.93 5.92 6.60
CA LEU A 133 2.21 6.12 5.18
C LEU A 133 0.99 5.79 4.29
N VAL A 134 0.28 4.72 4.59
CA VAL A 134 -0.95 4.34 3.85
C VAL A 134 -2.10 5.32 4.12
N LEU A 135 -2.19 5.91 5.31
CA LEU A 135 -3.13 6.99 5.60
C LEU A 135 -2.81 8.26 4.81
N ILE A 136 -1.54 8.62 4.68
CA ILE A 136 -1.09 9.74 3.84
C ILE A 136 -1.42 9.46 2.37
N GLU A 137 -1.18 8.24 1.90
CA GLU A 137 -1.52 7.80 0.54
C GLU A 137 -3.03 7.97 0.28
N LEU A 138 -3.88 7.44 1.14
CA LEU A 138 -5.33 7.57 1.03
C LEU A 138 -5.77 9.03 1.03
N GLY A 139 -5.19 9.86 1.91
CA GLY A 139 -5.45 11.30 1.97
C GLY A 139 -5.10 12.02 0.67
N THR A 140 -3.93 11.73 0.10
CA THR A 140 -3.50 12.31 -1.18
C THR A 140 -4.39 11.87 -2.34
N MET A 141 -4.84 10.61 -2.37
CA MET A 141 -5.77 10.10 -3.37
C MET A 141 -7.15 10.78 -3.31
N ILE A 142 -7.67 10.97 -2.11
CA ILE A 142 -8.94 11.71 -1.91
C ILE A 142 -8.81 13.16 -2.41
N LEU A 143 -7.72 13.84 -2.09
CA LEU A 143 -7.46 15.21 -2.54
C LEU A 143 -7.35 15.28 -4.07
N ALA A 144 -6.59 14.39 -4.69
CA ALA A 144 -6.42 14.32 -6.14
C ALA A 144 -7.75 14.12 -6.88
N MET A 145 -8.66 13.34 -6.31
CA MET A 145 -9.99 13.13 -6.90
C MET A 145 -10.89 14.34 -6.78
N LYS A 146 -10.86 15.05 -5.65
CA LYS A 146 -11.64 16.28 -5.46
C LYS A 146 -11.21 17.37 -6.45
N THR A 147 -9.92 17.54 -6.67
CA THR A 147 -9.41 18.53 -7.65
C THR A 147 -9.80 18.20 -9.08
N ARG A 148 -9.82 16.93 -9.46
CA ARG A 148 -10.28 16.49 -10.80
C ARG A 148 -11.77 16.81 -11.04
N GLN A 149 -12.63 16.59 -10.05
CA GLN A 149 -14.06 16.91 -10.17
C GLN A 149 -14.33 18.41 -10.22
N ALA A 150 -13.52 19.23 -9.54
CA ALA A 150 -13.64 20.68 -9.58
C ALA A 150 -13.23 21.29 -10.94
N GLY A 151 -12.25 20.69 -11.63
CA GLY A 151 -11.80 21.13 -12.95
C GLY A 151 -12.70 20.70 -14.13
N GLN A 152 -13.68 19.84 -13.90
CA GLN A 152 -14.67 19.39 -14.91
C GLN A 152 -16.02 20.13 -14.83
N ARG A 153 -16.18 21.07 -13.90
CA ARG A 153 -17.33 21.97 -13.76
C ARG A 153 -17.00 23.35 -14.32
#